data_709b956184b8fb301ab10d85f56cccf1
#
_entry.id   709b956184b8fb301ab10d85f56cccf1
#
_cell.length_a   1.000
_cell.length_b   1.000
_cell.length_c   1.000
_cell.angle_alpha   90.00
_cell.angle_beta   90.00
_cell.angle_gamma   90.00
#
_symmetry.space_group_name_H-M   'P 1'
#
loop_
_entity.id
_entity.type
_entity.pdbx_description
1 polymer ?
#
loop_
_entity_poly.entity_id
_entity_poly.type
_entity_poly.pdbx_seq_one_letter_code
_entity_poly.pdbx_strand_id
1 'polypeptide(L)'
;MLYAVAEGRIVRRRKNPLPALLIGVAGAGLAIWSLTAASMSGHENLASMLMLLGGGVALVGLIMAGIALASGSPVYEPTGEKIRRGSIYYDTARKQDLCAALEAGDTDRLSRIPRGGSTSGVLLILYATGSGSFAMAQVLEYVPHAFEPVTEVVFFSAEQGRAAAAML
;
A
#
# COMPACT_ATOMS: atom_id res chain seq x y z
N MET A 1 -8.21 -11.72 3.75
CA MET A 1 -9.61 -12.20 3.69
C MET A 1 -10.48 -11.37 2.75
N LEU A 2 -10.54 -10.04 2.85
CA LEU A 2 -11.32 -9.17 1.94
C LEU A 2 -10.99 -9.34 0.45
N TYR A 3 -9.74 -9.60 0.09
CA TYR A 3 -9.34 -9.86 -1.31
C TYR A 3 -9.92 -11.15 -1.88
N ALA A 4 -10.21 -12.15 -1.06
CA ALA A 4 -10.80 -13.41 -1.51
C ALA A 4 -12.26 -13.24 -1.99
N VAL A 5 -12.99 -12.27 -1.41
CA VAL A 5 -14.37 -11.97 -1.79
C VAL A 5 -14.46 -11.20 -3.12
N ALA A 6 -13.37 -10.54 -3.50
CA ALA A 6 -13.26 -9.78 -4.77
C ALA A 6 -12.43 -10.53 -5.82
N GLU A 7 -12.33 -11.86 -5.72
CA GLU A 7 -11.60 -12.71 -6.68
C GLU A 7 -12.07 -12.45 -8.12
N GLY A 8 -11.09 -12.27 -9.02
CA GLY A 8 -11.34 -11.94 -10.42
C GLY A 8 -11.48 -10.45 -10.74
N ARG A 9 -11.61 -9.56 -9.75
CA ARG A 9 -11.67 -8.10 -9.98
C ARG A 9 -10.41 -7.36 -9.52
N ILE A 10 -9.61 -7.98 -8.69
CA ILE A 10 -8.39 -7.40 -8.12
C ILE A 10 -7.20 -8.24 -8.55
N VAL A 11 -6.29 -7.61 -9.31
CA VAL A 11 -5.04 -8.21 -9.77
C VAL A 11 -3.87 -7.51 -9.09
N ARG A 12 -2.83 -8.27 -8.72
CA ARG A 12 -1.58 -7.69 -8.23
C ARG A 12 -0.67 -7.34 -9.40
N ARG A 13 -0.51 -6.04 -9.67
CA ARG A 13 0.44 -5.56 -10.67
C ARG A 13 1.80 -5.36 -10.02
N ARG A 14 2.81 -6.05 -10.54
CA ARG A 14 4.20 -5.92 -10.07
C ARG A 14 4.71 -4.50 -10.31
N LYS A 15 5.53 -4.01 -9.38
CA LYS A 15 6.21 -2.72 -9.56
C LYS A 15 7.32 -2.87 -10.60
N ASN A 16 7.59 -1.79 -11.33
CA ASN A 16 8.69 -1.76 -12.29
C ASN A 16 10.03 -1.76 -11.52
N PRO A 17 10.90 -2.77 -11.68
CA PRO A 17 12.20 -2.84 -11.02
C PRO A 17 13.27 -1.98 -11.71
N LEU A 18 13.01 -1.48 -12.93
CA LEU A 18 13.99 -0.76 -13.74
C LEU A 18 14.68 0.41 -13.02
N PRO A 19 13.97 1.32 -12.30
CA PRO A 19 14.64 2.42 -11.61
C PRO A 19 15.63 1.93 -10.55
N ALA A 20 15.28 0.87 -9.81
CA ALA A 20 16.14 0.29 -8.78
C ALA A 20 17.35 -0.43 -9.41
N LEU A 21 17.16 -1.11 -10.52
CA LEU A 21 18.25 -1.74 -11.28
C LEU A 21 19.23 -0.71 -11.83
N LEU A 22 18.74 0.42 -12.35
CA LEU A 22 19.61 1.50 -12.83
C LEU A 22 20.49 2.06 -11.70
N ILE A 23 19.93 2.25 -10.50
CA ILE A 23 20.70 2.68 -9.31
C ILE A 23 21.76 1.62 -8.98
N GLY A 24 21.40 0.34 -8.99
CA GLY A 24 22.33 -0.75 -8.73
C GLY A 24 23.48 -0.81 -9.74
N VAL A 25 23.18 -0.68 -11.03
CA VAL A 25 24.18 -0.67 -12.11
C VAL A 25 25.10 0.56 -12.00
N ALA A 26 24.56 1.74 -11.73
CA ALA A 26 25.35 2.96 -11.52
C ALA A 26 26.31 2.80 -10.33
N GLY A 27 25.86 2.24 -9.21
CA GLY A 27 26.70 1.95 -8.05
C GLY A 27 27.80 0.95 -8.37
N ALA A 28 27.48 -0.14 -9.08
CA ALA A 28 28.46 -1.13 -9.49
C ALA A 28 29.50 -0.52 -10.46
N GLY A 29 29.06 0.29 -11.40
CA GLY A 29 29.93 1.03 -12.32
C GLY A 29 30.91 1.96 -11.60
N LEU A 30 30.45 2.68 -10.58
CA LEU A 30 31.29 3.52 -9.73
C LEU A 30 32.32 2.70 -8.94
N ALA A 31 31.91 1.56 -8.40
CA ALA A 31 32.83 0.67 -7.66
C ALA A 31 33.92 0.10 -8.57
N ILE A 32 33.55 -0.36 -9.77
CA ILE A 32 34.50 -0.89 -10.76
C ILE A 32 35.45 0.22 -11.25
N TRP A 33 34.90 1.40 -11.57
CA TRP A 33 35.72 2.54 -12.00
C TRP A 33 36.73 2.97 -10.93
N SER A 34 36.36 2.93 -9.65
CA SER A 34 37.27 3.28 -8.55
C SER A 34 38.47 2.34 -8.48
N LEU A 35 38.30 1.06 -8.79
CA LEU A 35 39.42 0.08 -8.83
C LEU A 35 40.42 0.40 -9.97
N THR A 36 39.89 0.78 -11.14
CA THR A 36 40.77 1.15 -12.26
C THR A 36 41.43 2.50 -12.06
N ALA A 37 40.74 3.47 -11.48
CA ALA A 37 41.27 4.81 -11.19
C ALA A 37 42.37 4.76 -10.08
N ALA A 38 42.20 3.89 -9.08
CA ALA A 38 43.21 3.71 -8.02
C ALA A 38 44.55 3.25 -8.56
N SER A 39 44.55 2.36 -9.54
CA SER A 39 45.78 1.85 -10.16
C SER A 39 46.52 2.91 -10.97
N MET A 40 45.85 3.98 -11.39
CA MET A 40 46.38 5.03 -12.26
C MET A 40 46.84 6.29 -11.52
N SER A 41 46.29 6.58 -10.33
CA SER A 41 46.44 7.91 -9.70
C SER A 41 47.13 7.96 -8.36
N GLY A 42 47.48 6.82 -7.76
CA GLY A 42 48.13 6.77 -6.45
C GLY A 42 47.28 7.25 -5.26
N HIS A 43 46.00 7.50 -5.46
CA HIS A 43 45.05 7.95 -4.42
C HIS A 43 44.25 6.78 -3.81
N GLU A 44 44.91 5.87 -3.16
CA GLU A 44 44.31 4.63 -2.60
C GLU A 44 43.15 4.90 -1.63
N ASN A 45 43.26 5.93 -0.79
CA ASN A 45 42.19 6.27 0.17
C ASN A 45 40.91 6.74 -0.52
N LEU A 46 41.01 7.57 -1.56
CA LEU A 46 39.87 8.06 -2.33
C LEU A 46 39.21 6.93 -3.10
N ALA A 47 39.99 6.04 -3.69
CA ALA A 47 39.51 4.87 -4.40
C ALA A 47 38.74 3.92 -3.47
N SER A 48 39.28 3.66 -2.26
CA SER A 48 38.62 2.82 -1.25
C SER A 48 37.27 3.41 -0.80
N MET A 49 37.19 4.74 -0.61
CA MET A 49 35.94 5.40 -0.28
C MET A 49 34.91 5.30 -1.42
N LEU A 50 35.34 5.51 -2.66
CA LEU A 50 34.45 5.41 -3.84
C LEU A 50 33.97 3.96 -4.06
N MET A 51 34.84 2.98 -3.82
CA MET A 51 34.49 1.56 -3.89
C MET A 51 33.44 1.19 -2.84
N LEU A 52 33.59 1.63 -1.60
CA LEU A 52 32.62 1.40 -0.53
C LEU A 52 31.27 2.07 -0.85
N LEU A 53 31.31 3.31 -1.33
CA LEU A 53 30.13 4.08 -1.68
C LEU A 53 29.40 3.45 -2.88
N GLY A 54 30.13 3.11 -3.93
CA GLY A 54 29.59 2.44 -5.12
C GLY A 54 29.02 1.06 -4.80
N GLY A 55 29.75 0.26 -4.02
CA GLY A 55 29.29 -1.05 -3.55
C GLY A 55 28.03 -0.96 -2.69
N GLY A 56 27.96 0.02 -1.78
CA GLY A 56 26.78 0.28 -0.97
C GLY A 56 25.55 0.65 -1.81
N VAL A 57 25.73 1.55 -2.78
CA VAL A 57 24.66 1.96 -3.71
C VAL A 57 24.20 0.77 -4.58
N ALA A 58 25.14 -0.06 -5.06
CA ALA A 58 24.83 -1.27 -5.82
C ALA A 58 23.98 -2.25 -5.00
N LEU A 59 24.37 -2.50 -3.75
CA LEU A 59 23.64 -3.39 -2.84
C LEU A 59 22.21 -2.87 -2.59
N VAL A 60 22.06 -1.60 -2.27
CA VAL A 60 20.75 -0.96 -2.05
C VAL A 60 19.88 -1.06 -3.31
N GLY A 61 20.43 -0.80 -4.49
CA GLY A 61 19.73 -0.93 -5.75
C GLY A 61 19.21 -2.36 -6.01
N LEU A 62 20.05 -3.38 -5.73
CA LEU A 62 19.65 -4.78 -5.87
C LEU A 62 18.56 -5.18 -4.87
N ILE A 63 18.67 -4.76 -3.61
CA ILE A 63 17.64 -5.02 -2.59
C ILE A 63 16.31 -4.38 -3.01
N MET A 64 16.33 -3.11 -3.43
CA MET A 64 15.13 -2.41 -3.89
C MET A 64 14.51 -3.07 -5.14
N ALA A 65 15.34 -3.56 -6.07
CA ALA A 65 14.87 -4.31 -7.24
C ALA A 65 14.19 -5.63 -6.81
N GLY A 66 14.78 -6.36 -5.89
CA GLY A 66 14.21 -7.59 -5.31
C GLY A 66 12.86 -7.31 -4.63
N ILE A 67 12.76 -6.24 -3.83
CA ILE A 67 11.51 -5.81 -3.19
C ILE A 67 10.46 -5.43 -4.27
N ALA A 68 10.87 -4.72 -5.33
CA ALA A 68 9.96 -4.32 -6.41
C ALA A 68 9.39 -5.53 -7.17
N LEU A 69 10.20 -6.57 -7.40
CA LEU A 69 9.78 -7.81 -8.03
C LEU A 69 8.85 -8.64 -7.13
N ALA A 70 9.12 -8.67 -5.81
CA ALA A 70 8.33 -9.41 -4.84
C ALA A 70 7.03 -8.68 -4.47
N SER A 71 7.02 -7.33 -4.51
CA SER A 71 5.86 -6.53 -4.13
C SER A 71 4.97 -6.21 -5.33
N GLY A 72 3.67 -6.55 -5.20
CA GLY A 72 2.64 -6.13 -6.14
C GLY A 72 1.67 -5.16 -5.48
N SER A 73 1.26 -4.12 -6.20
CA SER A 73 0.15 -3.26 -5.76
C SER A 73 -1.18 -3.86 -6.24
N PRO A 74 -2.21 -3.92 -5.39
CA PRO A 74 -3.53 -4.34 -5.83
C PRO A 74 -4.09 -3.29 -6.80
N VAL A 75 -4.59 -3.77 -7.92
CA VAL A 75 -5.13 -2.95 -9.00
C VAL A 75 -6.51 -3.51 -9.34
N TYR A 76 -7.47 -2.63 -9.57
CA TYR A 76 -8.77 -3.00 -10.10
C TYR A 76 -8.67 -3.29 -11.59
N GLU A 77 -8.88 -4.56 -11.97
CA GLU A 77 -8.59 -5.04 -13.32
C GLU A 77 -9.30 -4.24 -14.44
N PRO A 78 -10.62 -3.90 -14.34
CA PRO A 78 -11.32 -3.21 -15.41
C PRO A 78 -10.75 -1.82 -15.75
N THR A 79 -10.24 -1.08 -14.76
CA THR A 79 -9.74 0.29 -14.97
C THR A 79 -8.22 0.42 -14.87
N GLY A 80 -7.54 -0.60 -14.38
CA GLY A 80 -6.10 -0.54 -14.13
C GLY A 80 -5.70 0.38 -12.96
N GLU A 81 -6.67 0.90 -12.19
CA GLU A 81 -6.41 1.81 -11.09
C GLU A 81 -5.93 1.09 -9.83
N LYS A 82 -5.02 1.74 -9.10
CA LYS A 82 -4.55 1.25 -7.81
C LYS A 82 -5.67 1.34 -6.77
N ILE A 83 -5.82 0.25 -6.02
CA ILE A 83 -6.71 0.22 -4.87
C ILE A 83 -5.95 0.74 -3.65
N ARG A 84 -6.53 1.74 -2.99
CA ARG A 84 -6.08 2.26 -1.70
C ARG A 84 -6.81 1.54 -0.58
N ARG A 85 -6.14 1.35 0.53
CA ARG A 85 -6.74 0.82 1.75
C ARG A 85 -6.76 1.90 2.82
N GLY A 86 -7.91 2.11 3.44
CA GLY A 86 -8.07 2.90 4.65
C GLY A 86 -8.50 2.04 5.83
N SER A 87 -8.09 2.47 7.00
CA SER A 87 -8.48 1.90 8.28
C SER A 87 -8.96 3.05 9.16
N ILE A 88 -10.25 3.10 9.41
CA ILE A 88 -10.89 4.19 10.16
C ILE A 88 -11.45 3.59 11.45
N TYR A 89 -11.03 4.14 12.58
CA TYR A 89 -11.43 3.65 13.90
C TYR A 89 -12.65 4.41 14.41
N TYR A 90 -13.53 3.70 15.12
CA TYR A 90 -14.75 4.23 15.71
C TYR A 90 -14.94 3.68 17.13
N ASP A 91 -15.61 4.45 17.97
CA ASP A 91 -15.96 4.00 19.31
C ASP A 91 -17.01 2.89 19.25
N THR A 92 -16.93 1.95 20.21
CA THR A 92 -17.83 0.81 20.30
C THR A 92 -19.31 1.24 20.38
N ALA A 93 -19.57 2.39 21.00
CA ALA A 93 -20.92 2.96 21.07
C ALA A 93 -21.52 3.31 19.70
N ARG A 94 -20.69 3.49 18.68
CA ARG A 94 -21.11 3.81 17.30
C ARG A 94 -21.24 2.60 16.40
N LYS A 95 -20.96 1.40 16.91
CA LYS A 95 -20.97 0.14 16.14
C LYS A 95 -22.26 -0.07 15.37
N GLN A 96 -23.41 0.06 16.06
CA GLN A 96 -24.72 -0.18 15.44
C GLN A 96 -25.02 0.81 14.32
N ASP A 97 -24.75 2.11 14.56
CA ASP A 97 -24.92 3.15 13.55
C ASP A 97 -24.02 2.92 12.34
N LEU A 98 -22.79 2.49 12.57
CA LEU A 98 -21.82 2.21 11.51
C LEU A 98 -22.23 1.01 10.66
N CYS A 99 -22.66 -0.10 11.30
CA CYS A 99 -23.15 -1.28 10.61
C CYS A 99 -24.38 -0.96 9.78
N ALA A 100 -25.38 -0.28 10.36
CA ALA A 100 -26.61 0.10 9.65
C ALA A 100 -26.33 1.03 8.46
N ALA A 101 -25.44 2.00 8.60
CA ALA A 101 -25.06 2.89 7.51
C ALA A 101 -24.30 2.15 6.41
N LEU A 102 -23.42 1.20 6.77
CA LEU A 102 -22.69 0.39 5.79
C LEU A 102 -23.62 -0.54 5.01
N GLU A 103 -24.52 -1.26 5.68
CA GLU A 103 -25.46 -2.18 5.06
C GLU A 103 -26.44 -1.47 4.14
N ALA A 104 -26.83 -0.23 4.50
CA ALA A 104 -27.65 0.63 3.64
C ALA A 104 -26.86 1.24 2.47
N GLY A 105 -25.53 1.13 2.46
CA GLY A 105 -24.67 1.80 1.46
C GLY A 105 -24.66 3.33 1.59
N ASP A 106 -25.08 3.87 2.74
CA ASP A 106 -25.21 5.31 2.99
C ASP A 106 -23.82 5.91 3.34
N THR A 107 -23.08 6.28 2.31
CA THR A 107 -21.74 6.87 2.43
C THR A 107 -21.76 8.24 3.10
N ASP A 108 -22.85 9.00 2.96
CA ASP A 108 -22.98 10.31 3.61
C ASP A 108 -23.14 10.15 5.11
N ARG A 109 -23.95 9.21 5.54
CA ARG A 109 -24.09 8.85 6.95
C ARG A 109 -22.76 8.31 7.52
N LEU A 110 -22.08 7.42 6.79
CA LEU A 110 -20.76 6.90 7.18
C LEU A 110 -19.75 8.02 7.40
N SER A 111 -19.72 9.02 6.54
CA SER A 111 -18.80 10.15 6.62
C SER A 111 -19.03 11.06 7.82
N ARG A 112 -20.29 11.15 8.31
CA ARG A 112 -20.70 11.99 9.43
C ARG A 112 -20.51 11.33 10.81
N ILE A 113 -20.31 10.00 10.86
CA ILE A 113 -20.06 9.32 12.12
C ILE A 113 -18.70 9.79 12.67
N PRO A 114 -18.63 10.28 13.91
CA PRO A 114 -17.38 10.74 14.49
C PRO A 114 -16.35 9.62 14.56
N ARG A 115 -15.15 9.90 14.07
CA ARG A 115 -14.01 8.96 14.11
C ARG A 115 -13.48 8.84 15.53
N GLY A 116 -13.10 7.66 15.93
CA GLY A 116 -12.42 7.38 17.19
C GLY A 116 -10.89 7.42 17.06
N GLY A 117 -10.20 7.20 18.17
CA GLY A 117 -8.75 7.03 18.19
C GLY A 117 -8.32 5.63 17.74
N SER A 118 -7.03 5.44 17.54
CA SER A 118 -6.44 4.14 17.10
C SER A 118 -6.62 2.99 18.11
N THR A 119 -7.04 3.31 19.34
CA THR A 119 -7.35 2.34 20.40
C THR A 119 -8.84 1.99 20.49
N SER A 120 -9.66 2.55 19.61
CA SER A 120 -11.12 2.32 19.59
C SER A 120 -11.43 0.89 19.12
N GLY A 121 -12.49 0.31 19.68
CA GLY A 121 -12.83 -1.11 19.53
C GLY A 121 -13.49 -1.49 18.20
N VAL A 122 -13.84 -0.52 17.33
CA VAL A 122 -14.48 -0.78 16.04
C VAL A 122 -13.64 -0.21 14.91
N LEU A 123 -13.46 -0.99 13.86
CA LEU A 123 -12.63 -0.67 12.70
C LEU A 123 -13.44 -0.82 11.42
N LEU A 124 -13.53 0.25 10.64
CA LEU A 124 -13.99 0.21 9.25
C LEU A 124 -12.76 0.04 8.34
N ILE A 125 -12.68 -1.07 7.63
CA ILE A 125 -11.71 -1.24 6.55
C ILE A 125 -12.38 -0.88 5.25
N LEU A 126 -11.79 0.08 4.55
CA LEU A 126 -12.28 0.58 3.27
C LEU A 126 -11.20 0.36 2.21
N TYR A 127 -11.60 -0.18 1.07
CA TYR A 127 -10.78 -0.29 -0.13
C TYR A 127 -11.47 0.47 -1.26
N ALA A 128 -10.78 1.41 -1.89
CA ALA A 128 -11.32 2.14 -3.02
C ALA A 128 -10.24 2.51 -4.05
N THR A 129 -10.66 2.64 -5.30
CA THR A 129 -9.88 3.30 -6.36
C THR A 129 -10.00 4.81 -6.24
N GLY A 130 -9.04 5.54 -6.80
CA GLY A 130 -9.08 7.02 -6.75
C GLY A 130 -10.28 7.63 -7.45
N SER A 131 -10.77 7.02 -8.52
CA SER A 131 -11.98 7.43 -9.25
C SER A 131 -13.28 6.99 -8.58
N GLY A 132 -13.22 6.09 -7.59
CA GLY A 132 -14.39 5.45 -7.01
C GLY A 132 -15.07 4.40 -7.90
N SER A 133 -14.41 4.01 -9.01
CA SER A 133 -14.91 2.94 -9.90
C SER A 133 -15.04 1.58 -9.23
N PHE A 134 -14.28 1.40 -8.14
CA PHE A 134 -14.35 0.27 -7.25
C PHE A 134 -14.24 0.74 -5.81
N ALA A 135 -15.16 0.32 -4.97
CA ALA A 135 -15.06 0.49 -3.53
C ALA A 135 -15.76 -0.66 -2.81
N MET A 136 -15.15 -1.10 -1.72
CA MET A 136 -15.71 -2.10 -0.80
C MET A 136 -15.31 -1.78 0.63
N ALA A 137 -16.18 -2.11 1.58
CA ALA A 137 -15.90 -1.90 2.98
C ALA A 137 -16.43 -3.04 3.86
N GLN A 138 -15.86 -3.13 5.06
CA GLN A 138 -16.28 -4.08 6.08
C GLN A 138 -16.03 -3.49 7.46
N VAL A 139 -16.96 -3.68 8.38
CA VAL A 139 -16.81 -3.33 9.79
C VAL A 139 -16.28 -4.53 10.56
N LEU A 140 -15.28 -4.28 11.38
CA LEU A 140 -14.69 -5.24 12.29
C LEU A 140 -14.78 -4.71 13.72
N GLU A 141 -14.86 -5.61 14.68
CA GLU A 141 -14.81 -5.33 16.12
C GLU A 141 -13.57 -5.95 16.74
N TYR A 142 -12.98 -5.24 17.66
CA TYR A 142 -11.87 -5.79 18.44
C TYR A 142 -12.39 -6.79 19.47
N VAL A 143 -11.95 -8.01 19.32
CA VAL A 143 -12.07 -9.08 20.30
C VAL A 143 -10.67 -9.32 20.89
N PRO A 144 -10.52 -9.93 22.09
CA PRO A 144 -9.20 -10.14 22.66
C PRO A 144 -8.23 -10.74 21.62
N HIS A 145 -7.16 -9.99 21.30
CA HIS A 145 -6.06 -10.31 20.38
C HIS A 145 -6.32 -10.20 18.86
N ALA A 146 -7.56 -9.90 18.40
CA ALA A 146 -7.86 -9.81 16.97
C ALA A 146 -9.00 -8.83 16.66
N PHE A 147 -9.10 -8.43 15.39
CA PHE A 147 -10.29 -7.77 14.83
C PHE A 147 -11.09 -8.82 14.06
N GLU A 148 -12.34 -9.02 14.45
CA GLU A 148 -13.25 -9.94 13.78
C GLU A 148 -14.31 -9.21 12.98
N PRO A 149 -14.71 -9.72 11.79
CA PRO A 149 -15.74 -9.10 10.98
C PRO A 149 -17.10 -9.17 11.65
N VAL A 150 -17.79 -8.01 11.69
CA VAL A 150 -19.14 -7.87 12.25
C VAL A 150 -20.17 -7.78 11.13
N THR A 151 -19.76 -7.28 9.96
CA THR A 151 -20.62 -7.20 8.77
C THR A 151 -20.05 -8.05 7.64
N GLU A 152 -20.87 -8.37 6.67
CA GLU A 152 -20.38 -8.84 5.39
C GLU A 152 -19.64 -7.72 4.64
N VAL A 153 -18.93 -8.09 3.57
CA VAL A 153 -18.28 -7.12 2.69
C VAL A 153 -19.33 -6.45 1.83
N VAL A 154 -19.46 -5.14 1.95
CA VAL A 154 -20.36 -4.35 1.13
C VAL A 154 -19.61 -3.74 -0.03
N PHE A 155 -20.12 -3.93 -1.25
CA PHE A 155 -19.61 -3.30 -2.45
C PHE A 155 -20.45 -2.05 -2.76
N PHE A 156 -19.79 -0.95 -3.02
CA PHE A 156 -20.44 0.31 -3.35
C PHE A 156 -20.65 0.45 -4.85
N SER A 157 -21.76 1.10 -5.24
CA SER A 157 -21.96 1.55 -6.61
C SER A 157 -20.93 2.63 -7.01
N ALA A 158 -20.80 2.95 -8.29
CA ALA A 158 -19.83 3.94 -8.74
C ALA A 158 -19.99 5.33 -8.11
N GLU A 159 -21.23 5.73 -7.81
CA GLU A 159 -21.51 7.01 -7.14
C GLU A 159 -21.11 6.98 -5.66
N GLN A 160 -21.57 5.96 -4.96
CA GLN A 160 -21.20 5.70 -3.56
C GLN A 160 -19.68 5.48 -3.42
N GLY A 161 -19.05 4.83 -4.41
CA GLY A 161 -17.61 4.55 -4.44
C GLY A 161 -16.79 5.83 -4.47
N ARG A 162 -17.22 6.89 -5.15
CA ARG A 162 -16.56 8.19 -5.13
C ARG A 162 -16.61 8.84 -3.76
N ALA A 163 -17.77 8.79 -3.11
CA ALA A 163 -17.93 9.30 -1.75
C ALA A 163 -17.08 8.49 -0.75
N ALA A 164 -17.06 7.16 -0.87
CA ALA A 164 -16.22 6.28 -0.07
C ALA A 164 -14.72 6.55 -0.29
N ALA A 165 -14.28 6.76 -1.54
CA ALA A 165 -12.89 7.09 -1.86
C ALA A 165 -12.43 8.42 -1.23
N ALA A 166 -13.34 9.38 -1.08
CA ALA A 166 -13.06 10.66 -0.42
C ALA A 166 -12.84 10.53 1.11
N MET A 167 -13.24 9.40 1.71
CA MET A 167 -13.00 9.12 3.13
C MET A 167 -11.57 8.64 3.41
N LEU A 168 -10.82 8.18 2.36
CA LEU A 168 -9.44 7.70 2.40
C LEU A 168 -8.42 8.83 2.34
#